data_b59d9986d59baf8a014f0e656aa4a69b
#
_entry.id   b59d9986d59baf8a014f0e656aa4a69b
#
_cell.length_a   1.000
_cell.length_b   1.000
_cell.length_c   1.000
_cell.angle_alpha   90.00
_cell.angle_beta   90.00
_cell.angle_gamma   90.00
#
_symmetry.space_group_name_H-M   'P 1'
#
loop_
_entity.id
_entity.type
_entity.pdbx_description
1 polymer ?
#
loop_
_entity_poly.entity_id
_entity_poly.type
_entity_poly.pdbx_seq_one_letter_code
_entity_poly.pdbx_strand_id
1 'polypeptide(L)'
;MITIKKLGFSYDEHVVLKDISMDLQEGRIYGLLGENGVGKTTLLTLLAGLKKVEDGTLEIDGQKPYNREPSFLSNIYYLPDEVPAPRRKAIDFAIDHGQYWTNFNAQKFSEIMTVFDTDQNQRMDQMSYGQLKKTFISFALACNTKYLFMDEPTNGLDIPSKAQFRKAVSKYTSDDSTLLISTHQARDLEAIIDPIIILDRRDVLLNASLDEIAEKLYFDYSTDVDPSALYQEMVPGGNIQVVRNTTGAESKVNIEALFNAVLLHKNEIKEMFNK
;
A
#
# COMPACT_ATOMS: atom_id res chain seq x y z
N MET A 1 -12.25 7.55 7.80
CA MET A 1 -10.96 7.85 8.48
C MET A 1 -10.48 6.65 9.27
N ILE A 2 -9.19 6.30 9.22
CA ILE A 2 -8.59 5.22 10.02
C ILE A 2 -7.77 5.86 11.13
N THR A 3 -8.00 5.45 12.38
CA THR A 3 -7.29 5.96 13.55
C THR A 3 -6.63 4.80 14.30
N ILE A 4 -5.33 4.89 14.49
CA ILE A 4 -4.50 3.90 15.19
C ILE A 4 -3.78 4.61 16.35
N LYS A 5 -3.95 4.10 17.58
CA LYS A 5 -3.30 4.67 18.78
C LYS A 5 -2.64 3.58 19.59
N LYS A 6 -1.32 3.66 19.74
CA LYS A 6 -0.48 2.74 20.53
C LYS A 6 -0.76 1.26 20.24
N LEU A 7 -1.00 0.95 18.96
CA LEU A 7 -1.31 -0.41 18.52
C LEU A 7 -0.13 -1.33 18.80
N GLY A 8 -0.39 -2.43 19.49
CA GLY A 8 0.54 -3.52 19.70
C GLY A 8 -0.05 -4.83 19.22
N PHE A 9 0.82 -5.70 18.69
CA PHE A 9 0.46 -7.05 18.28
C PHE A 9 1.67 -7.99 18.30
N SER A 10 1.45 -9.22 18.80
CA SER A 10 2.44 -10.29 18.87
C SER A 10 1.89 -11.58 18.26
N TYR A 11 2.77 -12.40 17.72
CA TYR A 11 2.48 -13.82 17.49
C TYR A 11 3.18 -14.59 18.60
N ASP A 12 2.41 -15.16 19.51
CA ASP A 12 2.91 -15.79 20.73
C ASP A 12 3.85 -14.82 21.49
N GLU A 13 5.11 -15.18 21.68
CA GLU A 13 6.11 -14.33 22.35
C GLU A 13 6.83 -13.34 21.40
N HIS A 14 6.54 -13.39 20.09
CA HIS A 14 7.22 -12.57 19.10
C HIS A 14 6.44 -11.28 18.83
N VAL A 15 6.92 -10.17 19.38
CA VAL A 15 6.35 -8.83 19.15
C VAL A 15 6.60 -8.38 17.70
N VAL A 16 5.53 -8.10 16.95
CA VAL A 16 5.59 -7.67 15.54
C VAL A 16 5.32 -6.17 15.41
N LEU A 17 4.32 -5.65 16.12
CA LEU A 17 3.98 -4.23 16.14
C LEU A 17 4.00 -3.75 17.60
N LYS A 18 4.52 -2.53 17.82
CA LYS A 18 4.58 -1.95 19.16
C LYS A 18 4.41 -0.43 19.10
N ASP A 19 3.47 0.09 19.89
CA ASP A 19 3.20 1.52 20.02
C ASP A 19 2.92 2.27 18.69
N ILE A 20 2.42 1.55 17.66
CA ILE A 20 2.08 2.13 16.36
C ILE A 20 0.96 3.14 16.54
N SER A 21 1.21 4.39 16.14
CA SER A 21 0.21 5.46 16.17
C SER A 21 0.24 6.23 14.87
N MET A 22 -0.89 6.32 14.17
CA MET A 22 -1.05 7.10 12.95
C MET A 22 -2.54 7.28 12.61
N ASP A 23 -2.83 8.35 11.90
CA ASP A 23 -4.13 8.61 11.30
C ASP A 23 -4.00 8.56 9.76
N LEU A 24 -4.95 7.88 9.09
CA LEU A 24 -5.03 7.85 7.64
C LEU A 24 -6.31 8.57 7.20
N GLN A 25 -6.12 9.60 6.39
CA GLN A 25 -7.21 10.38 5.83
C GLN A 25 -7.93 9.62 4.72
N GLU A 26 -9.19 9.95 4.48
CA GLU A 26 -9.99 9.37 3.41
C GLU A 26 -9.57 9.89 2.03
N GLY A 27 -9.89 9.13 0.98
CA GLY A 27 -9.66 9.54 -0.40
C GLY A 27 -8.19 9.59 -0.82
N ARG A 28 -7.32 8.78 -0.19
CA ARG A 28 -5.89 8.75 -0.48
C ARG A 28 -5.42 7.34 -0.85
N ILE A 29 -4.34 7.26 -1.62
CA ILE A 29 -3.67 6.00 -1.97
C ILE A 29 -2.34 5.93 -1.23
N TYR A 30 -2.34 5.32 -0.07
CA TYR A 30 -1.16 5.18 0.78
C TYR A 30 -0.24 4.06 0.29
N GLY A 31 1.06 4.35 0.23
CA GLY A 31 2.09 3.32 0.09
C GLY A 31 2.62 2.91 1.46
N LEU A 32 2.45 1.64 1.85
CA LEU A 32 3.01 1.06 3.07
C LEU A 32 4.31 0.34 2.73
N LEU A 33 5.43 1.02 2.97
CA LEU A 33 6.77 0.53 2.67
C LEU A 33 7.43 -0.07 3.89
N GLY A 34 8.33 -1.00 3.68
CA GLY A 34 9.12 -1.64 4.73
C GLY A 34 9.77 -2.92 4.23
N GLU A 35 10.83 -3.36 4.90
CA GLU A 35 11.48 -4.64 4.63
C GLU A 35 10.52 -5.82 4.84
N ASN A 36 10.90 -7.00 4.35
CA ASN A 36 10.13 -8.21 4.60
C ASN A 36 10.16 -8.57 6.10
N GLY A 37 9.00 -8.97 6.64
CA GLY A 37 8.88 -9.35 8.04
C GLY A 37 8.72 -8.20 9.05
N VAL A 38 8.65 -6.93 8.61
CA VAL A 38 8.50 -5.78 9.53
C VAL A 38 7.08 -5.59 10.08
N GLY A 39 6.09 -6.37 9.58
CA GLY A 39 4.71 -6.30 10.08
C GLY A 39 3.70 -5.69 9.12
N LYS A 40 4.03 -5.40 7.84
CA LYS A 40 3.09 -4.85 6.84
C LYS A 40 1.81 -5.69 6.71
N THR A 41 1.96 -6.98 6.41
CA THR A 41 0.84 -7.94 6.33
C THR A 41 0.05 -8.02 7.63
N THR A 42 0.75 -7.98 8.78
CA THR A 42 0.10 -8.00 10.11
C THR A 42 -0.77 -6.76 10.29
N LEU A 43 -0.25 -5.58 9.98
CA LEU A 43 -1.02 -4.33 10.04
C LEU A 43 -2.24 -4.38 9.11
N LEU A 44 -2.09 -4.82 7.86
CA LEU A 44 -3.21 -4.95 6.91
C LEU A 44 -4.27 -5.95 7.41
N THR A 45 -3.87 -7.07 8.01
CA THR A 45 -4.81 -8.06 8.55
C THR A 45 -5.54 -7.57 9.80
N LEU A 46 -4.92 -6.72 10.62
CA LEU A 46 -5.58 -6.03 11.74
C LEU A 46 -6.62 -5.03 11.22
N LEU A 47 -6.25 -4.21 10.24
CA LEU A 47 -7.16 -3.27 9.56
C LEU A 47 -8.34 -3.98 8.90
N ALA A 48 -8.12 -5.15 8.32
CA ALA A 48 -9.17 -5.96 7.71
C ALA A 48 -10.06 -6.69 8.74
N GLY A 49 -9.81 -6.56 10.04
CA GLY A 49 -10.55 -7.25 11.10
C GLY A 49 -10.34 -8.76 11.12
N LEU A 50 -9.25 -9.25 10.51
CA LEU A 50 -8.89 -10.68 10.51
C LEU A 50 -8.11 -11.08 11.77
N LYS A 51 -7.54 -10.09 12.47
CA LYS A 51 -6.82 -10.26 13.72
C LYS A 51 -7.32 -9.27 14.77
N LYS A 52 -7.26 -9.67 16.04
CA LYS A 52 -7.63 -8.83 17.18
C LYS A 52 -6.43 -7.99 17.61
N VAL A 53 -6.65 -6.71 17.86
CA VAL A 53 -5.68 -5.82 18.50
C VAL A 53 -5.44 -6.30 19.93
N GLU A 54 -4.18 -6.43 20.34
CA GLU A 54 -3.80 -6.83 21.70
C GLU A 54 -3.68 -5.61 22.61
N ASP A 55 -2.95 -4.61 22.17
CA ASP A 55 -2.74 -3.36 22.89
C ASP A 55 -3.14 -2.15 22.03
N GLY A 56 -3.56 -1.07 22.68
CA GLY A 56 -3.97 0.16 22.01
C GLY A 56 -5.36 0.09 21.37
N THR A 57 -5.59 0.93 20.38
CA THR A 57 -6.87 1.02 19.67
C THR A 57 -6.69 1.12 18.17
N LEU A 58 -7.61 0.50 17.44
CA LEU A 58 -7.74 0.58 16.00
C LEU A 58 -9.22 0.80 15.67
N GLU A 59 -9.52 1.90 15.00
CA GLU A 59 -10.87 2.26 14.58
C GLU A 59 -10.88 2.70 13.11
N ILE A 60 -11.90 2.27 12.39
CA ILE A 60 -12.19 2.70 11.01
C ILE A 60 -13.61 3.24 11.02
N ASP A 61 -13.78 4.55 10.76
CA ASP A 61 -15.06 5.27 10.87
C ASP A 61 -15.74 5.05 12.24
N GLY A 62 -14.96 5.02 13.33
CA GLY A 62 -15.44 4.78 14.69
C GLY A 62 -15.82 3.33 15.00
N GLN A 63 -15.64 2.42 14.05
CA GLN A 63 -15.89 0.99 14.25
C GLN A 63 -14.58 0.23 14.50
N LYS A 64 -14.63 -0.76 15.41
CA LYS A 64 -13.51 -1.67 15.64
C LYS A 64 -13.51 -2.79 14.58
N PRO A 65 -12.50 -2.90 13.71
CA PRO A 65 -12.49 -3.88 12.62
C PRO A 65 -12.75 -5.33 13.06
N TYR A 66 -12.20 -5.73 14.19
CA TYR A 66 -12.35 -7.10 14.71
C TYR A 66 -13.78 -7.48 15.12
N ASN A 67 -14.67 -6.52 15.35
CA ASN A 67 -16.09 -6.80 15.60
C ASN A 67 -16.78 -7.37 14.35
N ARG A 68 -16.21 -7.13 13.15
CA ARG A 68 -16.69 -7.67 11.87
C ARG A 68 -18.17 -7.40 11.61
N GLU A 69 -18.64 -6.22 12.01
CA GLU A 69 -20.01 -5.78 11.75
C GLU A 69 -20.29 -5.80 10.24
N PRO A 70 -21.49 -6.22 9.79
CA PRO A 70 -21.82 -6.28 8.36
C PRO A 70 -21.62 -4.95 7.64
N SER A 71 -21.93 -3.82 8.29
CA SER A 71 -21.70 -2.47 7.76
C SER A 71 -20.21 -2.17 7.55
N PHE A 72 -19.33 -2.68 8.39
CA PHE A 72 -17.89 -2.57 8.22
C PHE A 72 -17.41 -3.47 7.07
N LEU A 73 -17.80 -4.76 7.07
CA LEU A 73 -17.35 -5.74 6.08
C LEU A 73 -17.76 -5.39 4.65
N SER A 74 -18.94 -4.78 4.45
CA SER A 74 -19.40 -4.32 3.13
C SER A 74 -18.61 -3.13 2.59
N ASN A 75 -17.89 -2.41 3.44
CA ASN A 75 -17.11 -1.22 3.10
C ASN A 75 -15.60 -1.46 2.98
N ILE A 76 -15.13 -2.69 3.20
CA ILE A 76 -13.72 -3.02 3.06
C ILE A 76 -13.50 -4.19 2.11
N TYR A 77 -12.33 -4.21 1.49
CA TYR A 77 -11.78 -5.40 0.83
C TYR A 77 -10.30 -5.53 1.18
N TYR A 78 -9.88 -6.77 1.49
CA TYR A 78 -8.47 -7.11 1.70
C TYR A 78 -8.01 -8.10 0.63
N LEU A 79 -7.01 -7.70 -0.14
CA LEU A 79 -6.34 -8.55 -1.12
C LEU A 79 -5.01 -9.04 -0.51
N PRO A 80 -4.89 -10.34 -0.18
CA PRO A 80 -3.63 -10.90 0.31
C PRO A 80 -2.60 -11.06 -0.82
N ASP A 81 -1.32 -11.22 -0.46
CA ASP A 81 -0.26 -11.52 -1.43
C ASP A 81 -0.53 -12.85 -2.15
N GLU A 82 -0.79 -13.91 -1.41
CA GLU A 82 -1.15 -15.20 -2.00
C GLU A 82 -2.67 -15.31 -2.22
N VAL A 83 -3.08 -15.67 -3.43
CA VAL A 83 -4.48 -15.80 -3.82
C VAL A 83 -4.83 -17.24 -4.21
N PRO A 84 -6.04 -17.74 -3.87
CA PRO A 84 -6.46 -19.08 -4.22
C PRO A 84 -6.77 -19.20 -5.72
N ALA A 85 -6.70 -20.43 -6.25
CA ALA A 85 -7.06 -20.75 -7.64
C ALA A 85 -8.33 -21.64 -7.68
N PRO A 86 -9.55 -21.08 -7.53
CA PRO A 86 -10.78 -21.84 -7.49
C PRO A 86 -11.12 -22.47 -8.86
N ARG A 87 -11.76 -23.64 -8.84
CA ARG A 87 -12.13 -24.40 -10.05
C ARG A 87 -13.40 -23.83 -10.72
N ARG A 88 -13.38 -22.56 -11.09
CA ARG A 88 -14.50 -21.85 -11.73
C ARG A 88 -13.98 -20.75 -12.66
N LYS A 89 -14.83 -20.25 -13.55
CA LYS A 89 -14.49 -19.10 -14.40
C LYS A 89 -14.35 -17.83 -13.56
N ALA A 90 -13.49 -16.89 -13.98
CA ALA A 90 -13.30 -15.65 -13.28
C ALA A 90 -14.57 -14.80 -13.20
N ILE A 91 -15.37 -14.74 -14.26
CA ILE A 91 -16.64 -14.00 -14.24
C ILE A 91 -17.65 -14.62 -13.29
N ASP A 92 -17.78 -15.97 -13.25
CA ASP A 92 -18.70 -16.67 -12.35
C ASP A 92 -18.26 -16.44 -10.89
N PHE A 93 -16.95 -16.49 -10.61
CA PHE A 93 -16.39 -16.13 -9.30
C PHE A 93 -16.78 -14.71 -8.90
N ALA A 94 -16.59 -13.76 -9.81
CA ALA A 94 -16.85 -12.35 -9.54
C ALA A 94 -18.33 -12.08 -9.25
N ILE A 95 -19.26 -12.67 -10.01
CA ILE A 95 -20.70 -12.51 -9.79
C ILE A 95 -21.12 -13.12 -8.45
N ASP A 96 -20.70 -14.35 -8.18
CA ASP A 96 -21.13 -15.07 -6.96
C ASP A 96 -20.55 -14.45 -5.68
N HIS A 97 -19.31 -13.94 -5.70
CA HIS A 97 -18.70 -13.32 -4.53
C HIS A 97 -19.06 -11.84 -4.43
N GLY A 98 -19.26 -11.17 -5.56
CA GLY A 98 -19.58 -9.74 -5.59
C GLY A 98 -20.85 -9.37 -4.82
N GLN A 99 -21.81 -10.30 -4.68
CA GLN A 99 -23.04 -10.07 -3.91
C GLN A 99 -22.81 -9.68 -2.43
N TYR A 100 -21.62 -9.95 -1.87
CA TYR A 100 -21.28 -9.58 -0.50
C TYR A 100 -20.87 -8.10 -0.36
N TRP A 101 -20.62 -7.40 -1.47
CA TRP A 101 -20.31 -5.97 -1.51
C TRP A 101 -21.42 -5.20 -2.22
N THR A 102 -22.06 -4.30 -1.50
CA THR A 102 -23.23 -3.55 -1.99
C THR A 102 -22.97 -2.79 -3.28
N ASN A 103 -21.74 -2.30 -3.45
CA ASN A 103 -21.33 -1.47 -4.59
C ASN A 103 -20.59 -2.26 -5.68
N PHE A 104 -20.57 -3.61 -5.61
CA PHE A 104 -19.90 -4.42 -6.62
C PHE A 104 -20.48 -4.15 -8.01
N ASN A 105 -19.59 -4.01 -8.99
CA ASN A 105 -19.96 -3.74 -10.37
C ASN A 105 -19.32 -4.76 -11.32
N ALA A 106 -20.13 -5.68 -11.85
CA ALA A 106 -19.67 -6.74 -12.76
C ALA A 106 -19.15 -6.20 -14.10
N GLN A 107 -19.72 -5.08 -14.59
CA GLN A 107 -19.22 -4.45 -15.81
C GLN A 107 -17.82 -3.86 -15.58
N LYS A 108 -17.63 -3.18 -14.46
CA LYS A 108 -16.30 -2.65 -14.05
C LYS A 108 -15.27 -3.78 -13.93
N PHE A 109 -15.66 -4.94 -13.36
CA PHE A 109 -14.78 -6.12 -13.33
C PHE A 109 -14.33 -6.51 -14.74
N SER A 110 -15.27 -6.65 -15.68
CA SER A 110 -14.98 -7.02 -17.07
C SER A 110 -14.08 -5.99 -17.78
N GLU A 111 -14.31 -4.70 -17.54
CA GLU A 111 -13.47 -3.63 -18.09
C GLU A 111 -12.04 -3.71 -17.56
N ILE A 112 -11.85 -3.97 -16.26
CA ILE A 112 -10.52 -4.09 -15.65
C ILE A 112 -9.81 -5.34 -16.14
N MET A 113 -10.52 -6.48 -16.28
CA MET A 113 -9.98 -7.70 -16.90
C MET A 113 -9.45 -7.43 -18.32
N THR A 114 -10.16 -6.59 -19.09
CA THR A 114 -9.69 -6.14 -20.42
C THR A 114 -8.43 -5.27 -20.33
N VAL A 115 -8.34 -4.35 -19.34
CA VAL A 115 -7.11 -3.56 -19.11
C VAL A 115 -5.91 -4.46 -18.82
N PHE A 116 -6.14 -5.57 -18.11
CA PHE A 116 -5.11 -6.55 -17.77
C PHE A 116 -4.84 -7.60 -18.87
N ASP A 117 -5.53 -7.50 -19.99
CA ASP A 117 -5.45 -8.49 -21.07
C ASP A 117 -5.63 -9.94 -20.57
N THR A 118 -6.68 -10.13 -19.75
CA THR A 118 -6.98 -11.41 -19.10
C THR A 118 -8.40 -11.83 -19.40
N ASP A 119 -8.57 -13.08 -19.90
CA ASP A 119 -9.88 -13.60 -20.26
C ASP A 119 -10.71 -13.96 -19.01
N GLN A 120 -11.80 -13.22 -18.80
CA GLN A 120 -12.73 -13.47 -17.70
C GLN A 120 -13.49 -14.79 -17.77
N ASN A 121 -13.54 -15.44 -18.97
CA ASN A 121 -14.18 -16.74 -19.17
C ASN A 121 -13.23 -17.90 -18.91
N GLN A 122 -11.92 -17.66 -18.74
CA GLN A 122 -10.96 -18.68 -18.39
C GLN A 122 -11.21 -19.18 -16.96
N ARG A 123 -10.97 -20.46 -16.72
CA ARG A 123 -11.03 -21.06 -15.38
C ARG A 123 -9.82 -20.61 -14.56
N MET A 124 -10.07 -20.16 -13.35
CA MET A 124 -9.03 -19.59 -12.47
C MET A 124 -7.94 -20.61 -12.07
N ASP A 125 -8.31 -21.92 -11.96
CA ASP A 125 -7.35 -23.00 -11.69
C ASP A 125 -6.45 -23.35 -12.89
N GLN A 126 -6.70 -22.75 -14.06
CA GLN A 126 -5.89 -22.88 -15.28
C GLN A 126 -5.13 -21.59 -15.62
N MET A 127 -5.27 -20.55 -14.81
CA MET A 127 -4.55 -19.29 -14.98
C MET A 127 -3.12 -19.40 -14.49
N SER A 128 -2.20 -18.67 -15.13
CA SER A 128 -0.90 -18.42 -14.53
C SER A 128 -1.06 -17.61 -13.24
N TYR A 129 -0.04 -17.62 -12.36
CA TYR A 129 -0.08 -16.83 -11.11
C TYR A 129 -0.34 -15.35 -11.38
N GLY A 130 0.32 -14.75 -12.38
CA GLY A 130 0.10 -13.35 -12.78
C GLY A 130 -1.31 -13.08 -13.29
N GLN A 131 -1.91 -13.98 -14.08
CA GLN A 131 -3.30 -13.86 -14.53
C GLN A 131 -4.28 -13.96 -13.35
N LEU A 132 -4.01 -14.89 -12.44
CA LEU A 132 -4.81 -15.06 -11.23
C LEU A 132 -4.75 -13.81 -10.35
N LYS A 133 -3.56 -13.27 -10.12
CA LYS A 133 -3.36 -12.02 -9.36
C LYS A 133 -4.12 -10.84 -9.99
N LYS A 134 -4.02 -10.67 -11.33
CA LYS A 134 -4.76 -9.66 -12.09
C LYS A 134 -6.29 -9.82 -11.92
N THR A 135 -6.77 -11.06 -11.92
CA THR A 135 -8.20 -11.36 -11.70
C THR A 135 -8.66 -10.90 -10.31
N PHE A 136 -7.90 -11.19 -9.26
CA PHE A 136 -8.23 -10.75 -7.91
C PHE A 136 -8.11 -9.24 -7.72
N ILE A 137 -7.13 -8.59 -8.36
CA ILE A 137 -7.03 -7.13 -8.39
C ILE A 137 -8.26 -6.53 -9.08
N SER A 138 -8.68 -7.11 -10.22
CA SER A 138 -9.88 -6.67 -10.94
C SER A 138 -11.13 -6.79 -10.07
N PHE A 139 -11.26 -7.89 -9.34
CA PHE A 139 -12.36 -8.11 -8.42
C PHE A 139 -12.33 -7.10 -7.25
N ALA A 140 -11.16 -6.90 -6.62
CA ALA A 140 -10.98 -5.96 -5.54
C ALA A 140 -11.41 -4.52 -5.91
N LEU A 141 -10.97 -4.05 -7.09
CA LEU A 141 -11.35 -2.73 -7.60
C LEU A 141 -12.84 -2.65 -7.99
N ALA A 142 -13.43 -3.76 -8.47
CA ALA A 142 -14.83 -3.83 -8.85
C ALA A 142 -15.78 -3.89 -7.63
N CYS A 143 -15.29 -4.26 -6.45
CA CYS A 143 -16.07 -4.22 -5.20
C CYS A 143 -16.45 -2.78 -4.79
N ASN A 144 -15.78 -1.75 -5.30
CA ASN A 144 -16.04 -0.33 -5.02
C ASN A 144 -16.16 -0.05 -3.51
N THR A 145 -15.26 -0.61 -2.72
CA THR A 145 -15.24 -0.43 -1.27
C THR A 145 -14.65 0.93 -0.89
N LYS A 146 -15.09 1.47 0.25
CA LYS A 146 -14.51 2.69 0.81
C LYS A 146 -13.04 2.48 1.23
N TYR A 147 -12.72 1.29 1.73
CA TYR A 147 -11.36 0.92 2.14
C TYR A 147 -10.88 -0.32 1.39
N LEU A 148 -9.75 -0.21 0.71
CA LEU A 148 -9.13 -1.29 -0.05
C LEU A 148 -7.69 -1.49 0.43
N PHE A 149 -7.43 -2.63 1.05
CA PHE A 149 -6.12 -3.01 1.53
C PHE A 149 -5.53 -4.08 0.61
N MET A 150 -4.35 -3.81 0.06
CA MET A 150 -3.66 -4.72 -0.86
C MET A 150 -2.27 -5.07 -0.33
N ASP A 151 -2.02 -6.36 -0.15
CA ASP A 151 -0.72 -6.85 0.29
C ASP A 151 0.10 -7.31 -0.91
N GLU A 152 1.21 -6.62 -1.19
CA GLU A 152 2.14 -6.89 -2.29
C GLU A 152 1.43 -7.17 -3.65
N PRO A 153 0.51 -6.30 -4.11
CA PRO A 153 -0.33 -6.61 -5.28
C PRO A 153 0.46 -6.73 -6.58
N THR A 154 1.63 -6.13 -6.67
CA THR A 154 2.49 -6.18 -7.87
C THR A 154 3.51 -7.31 -7.84
N ASN A 155 3.58 -8.07 -6.74
CA ASN A 155 4.46 -9.21 -6.61
C ASN A 155 4.08 -10.31 -7.63
N GLY A 156 5.07 -10.81 -8.38
CA GLY A 156 4.86 -11.80 -9.43
C GLY A 156 4.27 -11.27 -10.74
N LEU A 157 4.06 -9.95 -10.87
CA LEU A 157 3.68 -9.32 -12.13
C LEU A 157 4.92 -8.92 -12.93
N ASP A 158 4.86 -9.09 -14.25
CA ASP A 158 5.85 -8.57 -15.18
C ASP A 158 5.74 -7.04 -15.37
N ILE A 159 6.75 -6.42 -16.00
CA ILE A 159 6.80 -4.96 -16.18
C ILE A 159 5.55 -4.40 -16.89
N PRO A 160 5.05 -4.98 -18.00
CA PRO A 160 3.80 -4.52 -18.61
C PRO A 160 2.59 -4.60 -17.65
N SER A 161 2.48 -5.70 -16.89
CA SER A 161 1.38 -5.91 -15.95
C SER A 161 1.42 -4.92 -14.78
N LYS A 162 2.60 -4.52 -14.31
CA LYS A 162 2.75 -3.45 -13.31
C LYS A 162 2.25 -2.10 -13.84
N ALA A 163 2.51 -1.80 -15.12
CA ALA A 163 1.96 -0.60 -15.75
C ALA A 163 0.43 -0.66 -15.90
N GLN A 164 -0.11 -1.84 -16.25
CA GLN A 164 -1.56 -2.07 -16.30
C GLN A 164 -2.19 -1.91 -14.90
N PHE A 165 -1.52 -2.39 -13.83
CA PHE A 165 -1.95 -2.21 -12.44
C PHE A 165 -2.08 -0.73 -12.08
N ARG A 166 -1.04 0.08 -12.32
CA ARG A 166 -1.10 1.53 -12.05
C ARG A 166 -2.24 2.20 -12.80
N LYS A 167 -2.40 1.88 -14.10
CA LYS A 167 -3.51 2.38 -14.92
C LYS A 167 -4.87 1.98 -14.36
N ALA A 168 -5.03 0.72 -13.93
CA ALA A 168 -6.29 0.23 -13.37
C ALA A 168 -6.60 0.92 -12.04
N VAL A 169 -5.65 1.04 -11.13
CA VAL A 169 -5.83 1.75 -9.85
C VAL A 169 -6.20 3.21 -10.10
N SER A 170 -5.43 3.95 -10.90
CA SER A 170 -5.71 5.36 -11.21
C SER A 170 -7.07 5.59 -11.85
N LYS A 171 -7.52 4.68 -12.73
CA LYS A 171 -8.78 4.87 -13.47
C LYS A 171 -10.00 4.42 -12.70
N TYR A 172 -9.87 3.37 -11.89
CA TYR A 172 -11.03 2.67 -11.32
C TYR A 172 -11.14 2.82 -9.80
N THR A 173 -10.25 3.56 -9.14
CA THR A 173 -10.44 3.97 -7.75
C THR A 173 -11.32 5.22 -7.70
N SER A 174 -12.31 5.23 -6.81
CA SER A 174 -13.12 6.43 -6.53
C SER A 174 -12.33 7.43 -5.68
N ASP A 175 -12.56 8.71 -5.86
CA ASP A 175 -11.95 9.78 -5.06
C ASP A 175 -12.27 9.66 -3.56
N ASP A 176 -13.39 9.01 -3.22
CA ASP A 176 -13.80 8.74 -1.83
C ASP A 176 -13.16 7.46 -1.25
N SER A 177 -12.50 6.65 -2.09
CA SER A 177 -11.90 5.39 -1.65
C SER A 177 -10.51 5.61 -1.08
N THR A 178 -10.23 4.95 0.04
CA THR A 178 -8.90 4.95 0.66
C THR A 178 -8.22 3.61 0.39
N LEU A 179 -7.08 3.67 -0.28
CA LEU A 179 -6.26 2.50 -0.55
C LEU A 179 -5.04 2.49 0.35
N LEU A 180 -4.68 1.31 0.86
CA LEU A 180 -3.41 1.07 1.54
C LEU A 180 -2.73 -0.10 0.86
N ILE A 181 -1.63 0.17 0.15
CA ILE A 181 -0.91 -0.79 -0.68
C ILE A 181 0.44 -1.07 -0.04
N SER A 182 0.66 -2.30 0.45
CA SER A 182 1.98 -2.69 0.93
C SER A 182 2.89 -3.06 -0.23
N THR A 183 4.15 -2.68 -0.13
CA THR A 183 5.20 -3.12 -1.05
C THR A 183 6.58 -3.03 -0.43
N HIS A 184 7.49 -3.87 -0.90
CA HIS A 184 8.93 -3.75 -0.71
C HIS A 184 9.64 -3.23 -1.98
N GLN A 185 8.88 -3.00 -3.08
CA GLN A 185 9.36 -2.49 -4.36
C GLN A 185 8.70 -1.13 -4.66
N ALA A 186 9.19 -0.08 -4.03
CA ALA A 186 8.59 1.25 -4.07
C ALA A 186 8.43 1.81 -5.50
N ARG A 187 9.37 1.53 -6.40
CA ARG A 187 9.34 1.98 -7.82
C ARG A 187 8.08 1.53 -8.56
N ASP A 188 7.52 0.38 -8.21
CA ASP A 188 6.34 -0.15 -8.90
C ASP A 188 5.11 0.73 -8.70
N LEU A 189 5.05 1.47 -7.60
CA LEU A 189 3.89 2.25 -7.17
C LEU A 189 4.12 3.76 -7.17
N GLU A 190 5.35 4.24 -7.39
CA GLU A 190 5.76 5.66 -7.27
C GLU A 190 4.79 6.66 -7.93
N ALA A 191 4.18 6.26 -9.04
CA ALA A 191 3.31 7.15 -9.80
C ALA A 191 1.87 7.25 -9.24
N ILE A 192 1.49 6.44 -8.25
CA ILE A 192 0.11 6.36 -7.78
C ILE A 192 -0.06 6.49 -6.27
N ILE A 193 1.02 6.40 -5.49
CA ILE A 193 0.95 6.45 -4.03
C ILE A 193 1.30 7.83 -3.50
N ASP A 194 0.42 8.38 -2.68
CA ASP A 194 0.57 9.57 -1.86
C ASP A 194 -0.56 9.57 -0.81
N PRO A 195 -0.24 9.52 0.50
CA PRO A 195 1.05 9.60 1.22
C PRO A 195 1.88 8.30 1.26
N ILE A 196 3.11 8.45 1.82
CA ILE A 196 4.04 7.34 2.07
C ILE A 196 4.10 7.04 3.58
N ILE A 197 3.97 5.76 3.91
CA ILE A 197 4.19 5.23 5.25
C ILE A 197 5.41 4.30 5.21
N ILE A 198 6.39 4.52 6.06
CA ILE A 198 7.55 3.63 6.21
C ILE A 198 7.49 2.98 7.58
N LEU A 199 7.31 1.65 7.56
CA LEU A 199 7.28 0.80 8.74
C LEU A 199 8.63 0.07 8.89
N ASP A 200 9.21 0.10 10.08
CA ASP A 200 10.41 -0.65 10.43
C ASP A 200 10.29 -1.23 11.84
N ARG A 201 10.50 -2.54 11.95
CA ARG A 201 10.68 -3.31 13.20
C ARG A 201 9.95 -2.71 14.41
N ARG A 202 8.63 -2.63 14.35
CA ARG A 202 7.74 -2.19 15.45
C ARG A 202 7.44 -0.68 15.49
N ASP A 203 7.91 0.12 14.52
CA ASP A 203 7.71 1.56 14.55
C ASP A 203 7.30 2.13 13.18
N VAL A 204 6.56 3.23 13.17
CA VAL A 204 6.31 4.05 11.99
C VAL A 204 7.39 5.13 11.96
N LEU A 205 8.30 5.02 10.99
CA LEU A 205 9.40 5.98 10.83
C LEU A 205 8.96 7.23 10.06
N LEU A 206 8.01 7.07 9.16
CA LEU A 206 7.48 8.15 8.33
C LEU A 206 6.00 7.89 8.04
N ASN A 207 5.18 8.93 8.11
CA ASN A 207 3.83 9.01 7.56
C ASN A 207 3.62 10.44 7.07
N ALA A 208 3.85 10.68 5.78
CA ALA A 208 3.83 12.01 5.20
C ALA A 208 3.42 11.98 3.72
N SER A 209 2.81 13.08 3.25
CA SER A 209 2.56 13.30 1.83
C SER A 209 3.86 13.57 1.06
N LEU A 210 3.82 13.39 -0.27
CA LEU A 210 4.98 13.71 -1.12
C LEU A 210 5.35 15.19 -1.02
N ASP A 211 4.37 16.07 -0.87
CA ASP A 211 4.60 17.51 -0.69
C ASP A 211 5.32 17.80 0.63
N GLU A 212 4.85 17.23 1.76
CA GLU A 212 5.54 17.38 3.06
C GLU A 212 6.96 16.82 3.05
N ILE A 213 7.18 15.74 2.28
CA ILE A 213 8.52 15.16 2.10
C ILE A 213 9.40 16.11 1.31
N ALA A 214 8.92 16.66 0.19
CA ALA A 214 9.68 17.60 -0.66
C ALA A 214 9.96 18.95 0.03
N GLU A 215 9.07 19.39 0.93
CA GLU A 215 9.33 20.58 1.76
C GLU A 215 10.54 20.41 2.69
N LYS A 216 10.79 19.20 3.20
CA LYS A 216 11.84 18.95 4.21
C LYS A 216 13.08 18.29 3.66
N LEU A 217 12.95 17.54 2.57
CA LEU A 217 14.03 16.80 1.92
C LEU A 217 14.13 17.21 0.46
N TYR A 218 15.36 17.38 -0.01
CA TYR A 218 15.67 17.66 -1.40
C TYR A 218 16.36 16.46 -2.03
N PHE A 219 15.86 16.05 -3.18
CA PHE A 219 16.34 14.89 -3.95
C PHE A 219 17.13 15.43 -5.14
N ASP A 220 18.43 15.20 -5.13
CA ASP A 220 19.34 15.70 -6.14
C ASP A 220 19.95 14.59 -6.97
N TYR A 221 20.20 14.90 -8.24
CA TYR A 221 21.03 14.09 -9.12
C TYR A 221 22.21 14.97 -9.57
N SER A 222 23.39 14.72 -9.02
CA SER A 222 24.56 15.55 -9.22
C SER A 222 25.83 14.73 -9.42
N THR A 223 26.81 15.29 -10.14
CA THR A 223 28.18 14.74 -10.20
C THR A 223 28.95 15.03 -8.92
N ASP A 224 28.56 16.08 -8.20
CA ASP A 224 29.19 16.48 -6.93
C ASP A 224 28.56 15.73 -5.76
N VAL A 225 29.39 15.45 -4.76
CA VAL A 225 28.98 14.75 -3.53
C VAL A 225 28.78 15.78 -2.43
N ASP A 226 27.58 15.81 -1.82
CA ASP A 226 27.33 16.59 -0.61
C ASP A 226 27.68 15.75 0.63
N PRO A 227 28.70 16.18 1.42
CA PRO A 227 29.09 15.45 2.63
C PRO A 227 28.00 15.43 3.72
N SER A 228 26.98 16.30 3.61
CA SER A 228 25.84 16.37 4.56
C SER A 228 24.65 15.54 4.12
N ALA A 229 24.77 14.77 3.00
CA ALA A 229 23.67 13.96 2.49
C ALA A 229 23.26 12.88 3.50
N LEU A 230 21.95 12.78 3.74
CA LEU A 230 21.34 11.70 4.53
C LEU A 230 21.41 10.36 3.80
N TYR A 231 21.43 10.39 2.47
CA TYR A 231 21.63 9.23 1.63
C TYR A 231 22.33 9.60 0.35
N GLN A 232 23.16 8.69 -0.13
CA GLN A 232 23.86 8.83 -1.40
C GLN A 232 24.02 7.46 -2.06
N GLU A 233 23.75 7.42 -3.37
CA GLU A 233 23.97 6.24 -4.21
C GLU A 233 24.63 6.65 -5.52
N MET A 234 25.73 5.97 -5.86
CA MET A 234 26.40 6.17 -7.15
C MET A 234 25.59 5.47 -8.25
N VAL A 235 25.24 6.23 -9.26
CA VAL A 235 24.50 5.73 -10.44
C VAL A 235 25.25 6.13 -11.73
N PRO A 236 24.96 5.50 -12.87
CA PRO A 236 25.60 5.89 -14.11
C PRO A 236 25.44 7.39 -14.40
N GLY A 237 26.53 8.12 -14.45
CA GLY A 237 26.59 9.55 -14.75
C GLY A 237 26.53 10.50 -13.56
N GLY A 238 26.45 10.01 -12.32
CA GLY A 238 26.42 10.86 -11.14
C GLY A 238 26.05 10.14 -9.85
N ASN A 239 25.45 10.88 -8.93
CA ASN A 239 24.97 10.39 -7.66
C ASN A 239 23.53 10.83 -7.43
N ILE A 240 22.68 9.93 -6.92
CA ILE A 240 21.41 10.30 -6.32
C ILE A 240 21.70 10.63 -4.86
N GLN A 241 21.24 11.79 -4.41
CA GLN A 241 21.46 12.27 -3.04
C GLN A 241 20.14 12.71 -2.42
N VAL A 242 20.00 12.47 -1.12
CA VAL A 242 18.92 13.03 -0.30
C VAL A 242 19.54 13.93 0.75
N VAL A 243 19.23 15.21 0.68
CA VAL A 243 19.73 16.22 1.64
C VAL A 243 18.56 16.92 2.32
N ARG A 244 18.81 17.63 3.43
CA ARG A 244 17.78 18.50 4.03
C ARG A 244 17.46 19.66 3.09
N ASN A 245 16.18 19.92 2.85
CA ASN A 245 15.76 21.06 2.05
C ASN A 245 15.80 22.34 2.89
N THR A 246 16.91 23.06 2.83
CA THR A 246 17.12 24.33 3.55
C THR A 246 16.82 25.57 2.72
N THR A 247 16.65 25.38 1.41
CA THR A 247 16.48 26.48 0.45
C THR A 247 15.03 26.63 -0.04
N GLY A 248 14.18 25.65 0.25
CA GLY A 248 12.82 25.56 -0.31
C GLY A 248 12.80 25.24 -1.82
N ALA A 249 13.89 24.68 -2.34
CA ALA A 249 13.94 24.26 -3.74
C ALA A 249 13.00 23.10 -3.99
N GLU A 250 12.36 23.08 -5.17
CA GLU A 250 11.50 21.98 -5.59
C GLU A 250 12.33 20.81 -6.11
N SER A 251 12.00 19.60 -5.68
CA SER A 251 12.55 18.36 -6.22
C SER A 251 11.49 17.27 -6.28
N LYS A 252 11.63 16.38 -7.23
CA LYS A 252 10.76 15.19 -7.29
C LYS A 252 11.25 14.17 -6.27
N VAL A 253 10.36 13.72 -5.39
CA VAL A 253 10.66 12.66 -4.41
C VAL A 253 11.03 11.36 -5.14
N ASN A 254 12.21 10.84 -4.85
CA ASN A 254 12.62 9.49 -5.23
C ASN A 254 12.33 8.56 -4.05
N ILE A 255 11.30 7.73 -4.17
CA ILE A 255 10.80 6.92 -3.04
C ILE A 255 11.84 5.89 -2.58
N GLU A 256 12.66 5.35 -3.47
CA GLU A 256 13.71 4.39 -3.11
C GLU A 256 14.85 5.08 -2.32
N ALA A 257 15.29 6.24 -2.79
CA ALA A 257 16.28 7.05 -2.07
C ALA A 257 15.72 7.52 -0.71
N LEU A 258 14.44 7.93 -0.65
CA LEU A 258 13.75 8.27 0.59
C LEU A 258 13.77 7.08 1.56
N PHE A 259 13.36 5.90 1.11
CA PHE A 259 13.32 4.69 1.94
C PHE A 259 14.68 4.38 2.56
N ASN A 260 15.75 4.44 1.75
CA ASN A 260 17.10 4.21 2.22
C ASN A 260 17.57 5.30 3.20
N ALA A 261 17.29 6.59 2.92
CA ALA A 261 17.61 7.68 3.83
C ALA A 261 16.91 7.51 5.20
N VAL A 262 15.62 7.15 5.19
CA VAL A 262 14.84 6.91 6.42
C VAL A 262 15.41 5.75 7.23
N LEU A 263 15.82 4.65 6.60
CA LEU A 263 16.41 3.50 7.31
C LEU A 263 17.78 3.81 7.91
N LEU A 264 18.59 4.65 7.26
CA LEU A 264 19.91 5.06 7.75
C LEU A 264 19.82 6.10 8.90
N HIS A 265 18.83 7.01 8.84
CA HIS A 265 18.68 8.15 9.75
C HIS A 265 17.34 8.13 10.51
N LYS A 266 16.94 6.96 11.05
CA LYS A 266 15.61 6.71 11.64
C LYS A 266 15.16 7.80 12.64
N ASN A 267 16.00 8.10 13.63
CA ASN A 267 15.63 9.06 14.68
C ASN A 267 15.53 10.49 14.12
N GLU A 268 16.48 10.90 13.31
CA GLU A 268 16.52 12.23 12.70
C GLU A 268 15.31 12.47 11.80
N ILE A 269 14.98 11.52 10.92
CA ILE A 269 13.82 11.60 10.04
C ILE A 269 12.53 11.59 10.86
N LYS A 270 12.44 10.72 11.86
CA LYS A 270 11.26 10.66 12.73
C LYS A 270 11.04 11.98 13.47
N GLU A 271 12.08 12.60 14.02
CA GLU A 271 11.98 13.92 14.65
C GLU A 271 11.59 15.02 13.65
N MET A 272 12.08 14.94 12.42
CA MET A 272 11.76 15.88 11.35
C MET A 272 10.27 15.84 10.95
N PHE A 273 9.65 14.66 10.96
CA PHE A 273 8.26 14.47 10.49
C PHE A 273 7.24 14.29 11.63
N ASN A 274 7.66 13.98 12.86
CA ASN A 274 6.75 14.00 14.01
C ASN A 274 6.41 15.42 14.39
N LYS A 275 5.14 15.74 14.33
CA LYS A 275 4.55 17.00 14.87
C LYS A 275 4.10 16.79 16.30
#